data_756bdbfe82ec1715ccf5821bb318b917
#
_entry.id   756bdbfe82ec1715ccf5821bb318b917
#
_cell.length_a   1.000
_cell.length_b   1.000
_cell.length_c   1.000
_cell.angle_alpha   90.00
_cell.angle_beta   90.00
_cell.angle_gamma   90.00
#
_symmetry.space_group_name_H-M   'P 1'
#
loop_
_entity.id
_entity.type
_entity.pdbx_description
1 polymer ?
#
loop_
_entity_poly.entity_id
_entity_poly.type
_entity_poly.pdbx_seq_one_letter_code
_entity_poly.pdbx_strand_id
1 'polypeptide(L)'
;MTFLVVGGSGFIGLNVIEELLSSSEQVISLDKSPIPPAAINVFSKLPGKFTSIQLDITNTEDVDRVISGGDVDVIFYGAAITAGVEREISDPLSVFDVNVIGLLNVLKAACRAPSVNRIINISSGSAYGNGGFGDTGWKDSLDEFGTREDPQTLYAISKYTGERVAFRMGELLKKRVINVRLSAIFGRWEYDTGVRDTLSAPMQATLLALKGETALIDRKEERDWTYSRDVARALYKLANHENINSSLYNISSGKTWSVFDWCAVLKMSYPDFNYRLCEFGEVPNIDLFGTRDRIKMSPDRFLRDIGYTLSADLNEIFEDFKIWLNESNGFWNLEP
;
A
#
# COMPACT_ATOMS: atom_id res chain seq x y z
N MET A 1 1.93 -5.17 -22.13
CA MET A 1 2.41 -3.79 -21.85
C MET A 1 3.67 -3.84 -21.00
N THR A 2 4.45 -2.75 -20.97
CA THR A 2 5.58 -2.60 -20.07
C THR A 2 5.19 -1.69 -18.90
N PHE A 3 5.27 -2.24 -17.70
CA PHE A 3 4.94 -1.53 -16.46
C PHE A 3 6.22 -1.18 -15.70
N LEU A 4 6.31 0.04 -15.23
CA LEU A 4 7.34 0.47 -14.27
C LEU A 4 6.73 0.56 -12.88
N VAL A 5 7.27 -0.18 -11.91
CA VAL A 5 6.86 -0.14 -10.51
C VAL A 5 7.96 0.57 -9.70
N VAL A 6 7.73 1.82 -9.35
CA VAL A 6 8.60 2.63 -8.50
C VAL A 6 8.28 2.35 -7.04
N GLY A 7 9.26 1.94 -6.25
CA GLY A 7 9.06 1.38 -4.92
C GLY A 7 8.75 -0.13 -4.98
N GLY A 8 9.38 -0.82 -5.94
CA GLY A 8 9.07 -2.22 -6.25
C GLY A 8 9.50 -3.23 -5.20
N SER A 9 10.51 -2.94 -4.36
CA SER A 9 10.89 -3.80 -3.24
C SER A 9 10.02 -3.59 -1.99
N GLY A 10 9.19 -2.54 -1.98
CA GLY A 10 8.26 -2.27 -0.89
C GLY A 10 7.05 -3.22 -0.88
N PHE A 11 6.32 -3.22 0.25
CA PHE A 11 5.16 -4.07 0.50
C PHE A 11 4.14 -4.09 -0.66
N ILE A 12 3.64 -2.92 -1.06
CA ILE A 12 2.66 -2.81 -2.16
C ILE A 12 3.31 -3.10 -3.51
N GLY A 13 4.56 -2.65 -3.70
CA GLY A 13 5.32 -2.88 -4.93
C GLY A 13 5.47 -4.36 -5.27
N LEU A 14 5.83 -5.20 -4.31
CA LEU A 14 5.98 -6.66 -4.49
C LEU A 14 4.65 -7.32 -4.89
N ASN A 15 3.52 -6.92 -4.27
CA ASN A 15 2.20 -7.41 -4.63
C ASN A 15 1.80 -7.01 -6.07
N VAL A 16 2.08 -5.75 -6.45
CA VAL A 16 1.79 -5.27 -7.82
C VAL A 16 2.65 -6.00 -8.84
N ILE A 17 3.94 -6.21 -8.57
CA ILE A 17 4.83 -6.96 -9.46
C ILE A 17 4.35 -8.40 -9.63
N GLU A 18 3.97 -9.09 -8.53
CA GLU A 18 3.45 -10.47 -8.59
C GLU A 18 2.20 -10.56 -9.46
N GLU A 19 1.24 -9.63 -9.31
CA GLU A 19 0.01 -9.60 -10.11
C GLU A 19 0.29 -9.35 -11.59
N LEU A 20 1.15 -8.38 -11.90
CA LEU A 20 1.54 -8.05 -13.28
C LEU A 20 2.23 -9.23 -13.96
N LEU A 21 3.18 -9.87 -13.28
CA LEU A 21 3.90 -11.04 -13.81
C LEU A 21 2.98 -12.24 -13.99
N SER A 22 2.04 -12.46 -13.05
CA SER A 22 1.01 -13.50 -13.17
C SER A 22 0.11 -13.29 -14.39
N SER A 23 -0.09 -12.03 -14.76
CA SER A 23 -0.84 -11.60 -15.96
C SER A 23 -0.01 -11.57 -17.25
N SER A 24 1.19 -12.15 -17.25
CA SER A 24 2.12 -12.22 -18.40
C SER A 24 2.64 -10.86 -18.91
N GLU A 25 2.65 -9.85 -18.05
CA GLU A 25 3.13 -8.52 -18.40
C GLU A 25 4.66 -8.40 -18.31
N GLN A 26 5.21 -7.37 -18.92
CA GLN A 26 6.60 -6.98 -18.74
C GLN A 26 6.71 -5.95 -17.61
N VAL A 27 7.55 -6.23 -16.61
CA VAL A 27 7.66 -5.43 -15.40
C VAL A 27 9.10 -4.99 -15.17
N ILE A 28 9.29 -3.70 -14.99
CA ILE A 28 10.52 -3.08 -14.53
C ILE A 28 10.29 -2.59 -13.09
N SER A 29 11.05 -3.11 -12.14
CA SER A 29 11.07 -2.61 -10.77
C SER A 29 12.16 -1.55 -10.62
N LEU A 30 11.84 -0.46 -9.96
CA LEU A 30 12.79 0.59 -9.63
C LEU A 30 12.70 0.88 -8.14
N ASP A 31 13.79 0.64 -7.41
CA ASP A 31 13.86 0.86 -5.96
C ASP A 31 15.31 1.11 -5.51
N LYS A 32 15.47 1.78 -4.38
CA LYS A 32 16.78 1.97 -3.73
C LYS A 32 17.30 0.65 -3.13
N SER A 33 16.40 -0.19 -2.65
CA SER A 33 16.68 -1.48 -2.05
C SER A 33 16.54 -2.61 -3.09
N PRO A 34 17.32 -3.69 -3.00
CA PRO A 34 17.15 -4.84 -3.88
C PRO A 34 15.81 -5.55 -3.60
N ILE A 35 15.30 -6.25 -4.60
CA ILE A 35 14.14 -7.14 -4.42
C ILE A 35 14.55 -8.29 -3.48
N PRO A 36 13.73 -8.62 -2.47
CA PRO A 36 14.02 -9.75 -1.58
C PRO A 36 14.20 -11.06 -2.34
N PRO A 37 15.18 -11.92 -1.96
CA PRO A 37 15.44 -13.19 -2.65
C PRO A 37 14.21 -14.11 -2.73
N ALA A 38 13.38 -14.13 -1.69
CA ALA A 38 12.13 -14.89 -1.68
C ALA A 38 11.17 -14.43 -2.78
N ALA A 39 11.06 -13.11 -3.01
CA ALA A 39 10.23 -12.55 -4.07
C ALA A 39 10.80 -12.88 -5.46
N ILE A 40 12.12 -12.81 -5.66
CA ILE A 40 12.77 -13.22 -6.92
C ILE A 40 12.45 -14.69 -7.24
N ASN A 41 12.51 -15.57 -6.24
CA ASN A 41 12.19 -16.98 -6.43
C ASN A 41 10.73 -17.20 -6.86
N VAL A 42 9.78 -16.43 -6.33
CA VAL A 42 8.38 -16.47 -6.76
C VAL A 42 8.24 -15.90 -8.17
N PHE A 43 8.79 -14.71 -8.42
CA PHE A 43 8.67 -13.99 -9.70
C PHE A 43 9.26 -14.78 -10.88
N SER A 44 10.35 -15.51 -10.65
CA SER A 44 10.99 -16.34 -11.69
C SER A 44 10.12 -17.49 -12.22
N LYS A 45 9.07 -17.87 -11.49
CA LYS A 45 8.12 -18.93 -11.86
C LYS A 45 6.89 -18.41 -12.59
N LEU A 46 6.73 -17.10 -12.65
CA LEU A 46 5.58 -16.44 -13.27
C LEU A 46 5.80 -16.21 -14.77
N PRO A 47 4.72 -16.15 -15.58
CA PRO A 47 4.84 -16.09 -17.04
C PRO A 47 5.35 -14.74 -17.57
N GLY A 48 5.25 -13.66 -16.79
CA GLY A 48 5.69 -12.32 -17.20
C GLY A 48 7.22 -12.16 -17.25
N LYS A 49 7.69 -11.03 -17.76
CA LYS A 49 9.13 -10.70 -17.82
C LYS A 49 9.47 -9.70 -16.73
N PHE A 50 10.49 -9.99 -15.94
CA PHE A 50 10.90 -9.17 -14.81
C PHE A 50 12.31 -8.62 -14.97
N THR A 51 12.48 -7.32 -14.69
CA THR A 51 13.79 -6.64 -14.59
C THR A 51 13.79 -5.77 -13.35
N SER A 52 14.85 -5.80 -12.56
CA SER A 52 15.04 -4.93 -11.40
C SER A 52 16.18 -3.96 -11.64
N ILE A 53 15.94 -2.68 -11.36
CA ILE A 53 16.90 -1.59 -11.43
C ILE A 53 17.01 -0.98 -10.04
N GLN A 54 18.21 -1.04 -9.45
CA GLN A 54 18.46 -0.41 -8.16
C GLN A 54 18.84 1.05 -8.37
N LEU A 55 18.00 1.97 -7.83
CA LEU A 55 18.14 3.40 -8.04
C LEU A 55 17.41 4.20 -6.95
N ASP A 56 18.02 5.30 -6.51
CA ASP A 56 17.39 6.28 -5.61
C ASP A 56 16.57 7.28 -6.43
N ILE A 57 15.25 7.33 -6.19
CA ILE A 57 14.33 8.23 -6.92
C ILE A 57 14.57 9.71 -6.65
N THR A 58 15.36 10.07 -5.65
CA THR A 58 15.78 11.45 -5.40
C THR A 58 16.86 11.90 -6.36
N ASN A 59 17.54 10.97 -7.05
CA ASN A 59 18.49 11.27 -8.11
C ASN A 59 17.77 11.52 -9.44
N THR A 60 17.59 12.79 -9.76
CA THR A 60 16.82 13.23 -10.95
C THR A 60 17.41 12.71 -12.27
N GLU A 61 18.75 12.66 -12.41
CA GLU A 61 19.42 12.28 -13.67
C GLU A 61 19.24 10.79 -13.95
N ASP A 62 19.36 9.96 -12.92
CA ASP A 62 19.20 8.51 -13.05
C ASP A 62 17.75 8.14 -13.34
N VAL A 63 16.79 8.77 -12.64
CA VAL A 63 15.34 8.60 -12.89
C VAL A 63 15.00 8.97 -14.34
N ASP A 64 15.52 10.09 -14.80
CA ASP A 64 15.29 10.55 -16.18
C ASP A 64 15.82 9.55 -17.22
N ARG A 65 17.05 9.08 -17.04
CA ARG A 65 17.68 8.11 -17.94
C ARG A 65 16.89 6.82 -18.07
N VAL A 66 16.37 6.30 -16.95
CA VAL A 66 15.60 5.05 -16.93
C VAL A 66 14.23 5.22 -17.58
N ILE A 67 13.52 6.29 -17.27
CA ILE A 67 12.14 6.47 -17.73
C ILE A 67 12.09 6.98 -19.17
N SER A 68 12.90 7.99 -19.52
CA SER A 68 12.88 8.59 -20.87
C SER A 68 13.58 7.71 -21.91
N GLY A 69 14.53 6.86 -21.49
CA GLY A 69 15.22 5.91 -22.37
C GLY A 69 14.54 4.56 -22.51
N GLY A 70 13.48 4.28 -21.73
CA GLY A 70 12.75 3.02 -21.71
C GLY A 70 11.46 3.04 -22.53
N ASP A 71 10.97 1.85 -22.88
CA ASP A 71 9.68 1.66 -23.53
C ASP A 71 8.65 1.27 -22.46
N VAL A 72 8.25 2.25 -21.63
CA VAL A 72 7.32 2.10 -20.51
C VAL A 72 5.95 2.64 -20.89
N ASP A 73 4.90 1.84 -20.73
CA ASP A 73 3.52 2.23 -21.00
C ASP A 73 2.84 2.84 -19.77
N VAL A 74 3.01 2.21 -18.61
CA VAL A 74 2.33 2.57 -17.36
C VAL A 74 3.32 2.64 -16.21
N ILE A 75 3.21 3.67 -15.38
CA ILE A 75 4.02 3.85 -14.15
C ILE A 75 3.12 3.71 -12.93
N PHE A 76 3.48 2.82 -12.00
CA PHE A 76 3.00 2.81 -10.63
C PHE A 76 4.02 3.52 -9.74
N TYR A 77 3.64 4.61 -9.12
CA TYR A 77 4.45 5.30 -8.14
C TYR A 77 4.03 4.91 -6.73
N GLY A 78 4.78 3.97 -6.13
CA GLY A 78 4.54 3.44 -4.79
C GLY A 78 5.68 3.72 -3.80
N ALA A 79 6.79 4.33 -4.25
CA ALA A 79 7.87 4.67 -3.33
C ALA A 79 7.40 5.66 -2.28
N ALA A 80 7.62 5.33 -1.01
CA ALA A 80 7.24 6.18 0.10
C ALA A 80 7.98 5.79 1.38
N ILE A 81 8.30 6.79 2.19
CA ILE A 81 8.64 6.63 3.60
C ILE A 81 7.34 6.79 4.40
N THR A 82 6.95 5.74 5.14
CA THR A 82 5.80 5.75 6.05
C THR A 82 6.30 6.02 7.46
N ALA A 83 6.44 7.32 7.78
CA ALA A 83 7.03 7.78 9.02
C ALA A 83 6.10 7.62 10.21
N GLY A 84 6.62 7.09 11.30
CA GLY A 84 6.09 7.23 12.65
C GLY A 84 6.63 8.50 13.33
N VAL A 85 6.19 8.76 14.55
CA VAL A 85 6.54 9.99 15.30
C VAL A 85 8.05 10.17 15.47
N GLU A 86 8.80 9.11 15.76
CA GLU A 86 10.24 9.18 15.94
C GLU A 86 10.97 9.65 14.68
N ARG A 87 10.56 9.12 13.52
CA ARG A 87 11.11 9.53 12.22
C ARG A 87 10.68 10.94 11.84
N GLU A 88 9.45 11.34 12.15
CA GLU A 88 9.00 12.72 11.95
C GLU A 88 9.85 13.75 12.71
N ILE A 89 10.39 13.36 13.85
CA ILE A 89 11.30 14.22 14.66
C ILE A 89 12.74 14.13 14.15
N SER A 90 13.24 12.92 13.89
CA SER A 90 14.67 12.69 13.60
C SER A 90 15.06 12.97 12.15
N ASP A 91 14.17 12.69 11.19
CA ASP A 91 14.45 12.80 9.75
C ASP A 91 13.21 13.20 8.93
N PRO A 92 12.63 14.40 9.21
CA PRO A 92 11.42 14.86 8.51
C PRO A 92 11.64 15.13 7.03
N LEU A 93 12.87 15.49 6.62
CA LEU A 93 13.17 15.83 5.22
C LEU A 93 13.07 14.65 4.30
N SER A 94 13.57 13.49 4.71
CA SER A 94 13.53 12.26 3.90
C SER A 94 12.11 11.88 3.49
N VAL A 95 11.11 12.17 4.34
CA VAL A 95 9.70 11.92 4.03
C VAL A 95 9.25 12.73 2.81
N PHE A 96 9.61 14.00 2.73
CA PHE A 96 9.25 14.86 1.59
C PHE A 96 10.13 14.60 0.38
N ASP A 97 11.42 14.32 0.56
CA ASP A 97 12.35 14.02 -0.53
C ASP A 97 11.89 12.79 -1.30
N VAL A 98 11.48 11.73 -0.60
CA VAL A 98 10.98 10.51 -1.25
C VAL A 98 9.55 10.71 -1.73
N ASN A 99 8.62 11.12 -0.86
CA ASN A 99 7.19 11.07 -1.16
C ASN A 99 6.72 12.15 -2.14
N VAL A 100 7.43 13.31 -2.19
CA VAL A 100 7.03 14.46 -3.02
C VAL A 100 8.06 14.76 -4.11
N ILE A 101 9.34 14.94 -3.76
CA ILE A 101 10.38 15.29 -4.75
C ILE A 101 10.64 14.10 -5.66
N GLY A 102 10.72 12.88 -5.11
CA GLY A 102 10.83 11.65 -5.91
C GLY A 102 9.66 11.49 -6.90
N LEU A 103 8.43 11.77 -6.49
CA LEU A 103 7.27 11.78 -7.38
C LEU A 103 7.43 12.83 -8.50
N LEU A 104 7.87 14.04 -8.17
CA LEU A 104 8.14 15.10 -9.16
C LEU A 104 9.20 14.67 -10.18
N ASN A 105 10.26 13.99 -9.75
CA ASN A 105 11.31 13.49 -10.64
C ASN A 105 10.72 12.48 -11.65
N VAL A 106 9.87 11.55 -11.18
CA VAL A 106 9.21 10.56 -12.04
C VAL A 106 8.24 11.24 -13.02
N LEU A 107 7.41 12.18 -12.55
CA LEU A 107 6.49 12.92 -13.41
C LEU A 107 7.22 13.74 -14.48
N LYS A 108 8.32 14.39 -14.12
CA LYS A 108 9.16 15.14 -15.04
C LYS A 108 9.82 14.26 -16.09
N ALA A 109 10.32 13.09 -15.70
CA ALA A 109 10.90 12.11 -16.62
C ALA A 109 9.83 11.54 -17.57
N ALA A 110 8.64 11.19 -17.04
CA ALA A 110 7.51 10.71 -17.84
C ALA A 110 7.03 11.73 -18.90
N CYS A 111 7.25 13.02 -18.68
CA CYS A 111 6.98 14.06 -19.68
C CYS A 111 7.80 13.84 -20.97
N ARG A 112 9.03 13.37 -20.82
CA ARG A 112 9.95 13.13 -21.94
C ARG A 112 9.87 11.72 -22.54
N ALA A 113 9.03 10.86 -21.96
CA ALA A 113 8.75 9.50 -22.42
C ALA A 113 7.41 9.44 -23.15
N PRO A 114 7.36 9.49 -24.50
CA PRO A 114 6.11 9.49 -25.25
C PRO A 114 5.30 8.20 -25.05
N SER A 115 5.96 7.07 -24.81
CA SER A 115 5.33 5.78 -24.55
C SER A 115 4.49 5.77 -23.27
N VAL A 116 4.88 6.54 -22.25
CA VAL A 116 4.12 6.61 -20.98
C VAL A 116 2.77 7.27 -21.21
N ASN A 117 1.72 6.47 -21.15
CA ASN A 117 0.35 6.94 -21.36
C ASN A 117 -0.43 7.11 -20.03
N ARG A 118 0.02 6.47 -18.95
CA ARG A 118 -0.66 6.48 -17.64
C ARG A 118 0.31 6.43 -16.47
N ILE A 119 -0.01 7.19 -15.43
CA ILE A 119 0.73 7.19 -14.16
C ILE A 119 -0.28 7.00 -13.04
N ILE A 120 -0.07 6.01 -12.20
CA ILE A 120 -0.89 5.72 -11.01
C ILE A 120 -0.04 6.05 -9.79
N ASN A 121 -0.40 7.14 -9.12
CA ASN A 121 0.23 7.57 -7.87
C ASN A 121 -0.46 6.89 -6.69
N ILE A 122 0.27 6.03 -5.99
CA ILE A 122 -0.23 5.31 -4.81
C ILE A 122 -0.18 6.24 -3.60
N SER A 123 -1.32 6.82 -3.26
CA SER A 123 -1.55 7.65 -2.09
C SER A 123 -2.08 6.82 -0.91
N SER A 124 -2.67 7.46 0.07
CA SER A 124 -3.14 6.82 1.30
C SER A 124 -4.44 7.48 1.80
N GLY A 125 -5.32 6.69 2.41
CA GLY A 125 -6.45 7.20 3.18
C GLY A 125 -6.05 8.11 4.34
N SER A 126 -4.77 8.09 4.74
CA SER A 126 -4.22 9.06 5.70
C SER A 126 -4.35 10.51 5.24
N ALA A 127 -4.47 10.76 3.93
CA ALA A 127 -4.73 12.09 3.37
C ALA A 127 -6.03 12.71 3.89
N TYR A 128 -7.03 11.91 4.25
CA TYR A 128 -8.25 12.41 4.88
C TYR A 128 -8.00 12.96 6.29
N GLY A 129 -7.06 12.37 7.05
CA GLY A 129 -6.76 12.78 8.42
C GLY A 129 -8.02 12.82 9.30
N ASN A 130 -8.32 13.99 9.86
CA ASN A 130 -9.53 14.26 10.64
C ASN A 130 -10.71 14.78 9.78
N GLY A 131 -10.56 14.88 8.48
CA GLY A 131 -11.53 15.54 7.59
C GLY A 131 -12.93 14.91 7.56
N GLY A 132 -13.06 13.64 7.95
CA GLY A 132 -14.34 12.99 8.11
C GLY A 132 -15.05 13.24 9.46
N PHE A 133 -14.36 13.94 10.38
CA PHE A 133 -14.89 14.27 11.69
C PHE A 133 -15.53 15.67 11.67
N GLY A 134 -16.81 15.76 11.93
CA GLY A 134 -17.58 17.01 11.99
C GLY A 134 -18.21 17.23 13.35
N ASP A 135 -19.07 18.25 13.48
CA ASP A 135 -19.75 18.62 14.72
C ASP A 135 -20.66 17.50 15.28
N THR A 136 -21.11 16.60 14.41
CA THR A 136 -21.96 15.45 14.77
C THR A 136 -21.17 14.14 14.94
N GLY A 137 -19.84 14.18 14.87
CA GLY A 137 -18.96 13.02 14.90
C GLY A 137 -18.45 12.63 13.51
N TRP A 138 -18.04 11.36 13.35
CA TRP A 138 -17.56 10.84 12.09
C TRP A 138 -18.69 10.65 11.07
N LYS A 139 -18.39 10.86 9.79
CA LYS A 139 -19.23 10.42 8.68
C LYS A 139 -19.33 8.89 8.67
N ASP A 140 -20.31 8.34 7.94
CA ASP A 140 -20.46 6.88 7.76
C ASP A 140 -19.33 6.28 6.93
N SER A 141 -18.78 7.05 5.99
CA SER A 141 -17.64 6.68 5.15
C SER A 141 -16.93 7.91 4.62
N LEU A 142 -15.64 7.74 4.24
CA LEU A 142 -14.82 8.77 3.58
C LEU A 142 -14.94 8.61 2.07
N ASP A 143 -15.45 9.60 1.38
CA ASP A 143 -15.54 9.64 -0.07
C ASP A 143 -14.61 10.70 -0.68
N GLU A 144 -14.22 10.53 -1.96
CA GLU A 144 -13.16 11.29 -2.61
C GLU A 144 -13.47 12.78 -2.82
N PHE A 145 -14.75 13.16 -2.86
CA PHE A 145 -15.14 14.56 -3.13
C PHE A 145 -16.01 15.19 -2.05
N GLY A 146 -16.71 14.38 -1.26
CA GLY A 146 -17.58 14.87 -0.20
C GLY A 146 -16.85 14.99 1.15
N THR A 147 -15.65 14.41 1.28
CA THR A 147 -14.87 14.47 2.51
C THR A 147 -13.70 15.42 2.33
N ARG A 148 -13.66 16.48 3.15
CA ARG A 148 -12.53 17.40 3.20
C ARG A 148 -11.29 16.65 3.73
N GLU A 149 -10.14 16.92 3.14
CA GLU A 149 -8.86 16.45 3.63
C GLU A 149 -8.37 17.33 4.79
N ASP A 150 -7.88 16.67 5.85
CA ASP A 150 -7.27 17.30 7.02
C ASP A 150 -6.13 16.41 7.57
N PRO A 151 -5.04 16.23 6.80
CA PRO A 151 -3.92 15.37 7.17
C PRO A 151 -3.18 15.90 8.40
N GLN A 152 -2.83 14.99 9.35
CA GLN A 152 -2.29 15.37 10.65
C GLN A 152 -0.81 15.01 10.84
N THR A 153 -0.27 14.05 10.09
CA THR A 153 1.12 13.59 10.20
C THR A 153 1.93 14.02 8.99
N LEU A 154 3.26 14.08 9.09
CA LEU A 154 4.12 14.42 7.93
C LEU A 154 3.92 13.43 6.79
N TYR A 155 3.76 12.15 7.10
CA TYR A 155 3.39 11.15 6.10
C TYR A 155 2.08 11.51 5.40
N ALA A 156 1.02 11.78 6.14
CA ALA A 156 -0.29 12.12 5.58
C ALA A 156 -0.24 13.41 4.74
N ILE A 157 0.45 14.43 5.26
CA ILE A 157 0.67 15.70 4.56
C ILE A 157 1.44 15.47 3.26
N SER A 158 2.52 14.66 3.28
CA SER A 158 3.32 14.37 2.09
C SER A 158 2.52 13.63 1.02
N LYS A 159 1.67 12.66 1.42
CA LYS A 159 0.79 11.92 0.50
C LYS A 159 -0.24 12.85 -0.13
N TYR A 160 -0.91 13.69 0.67
CA TYR A 160 -1.86 14.69 0.15
C TYR A 160 -1.17 15.71 -0.77
N THR A 161 0.00 16.21 -0.38
CA THR A 161 0.81 17.10 -1.23
C THR A 161 1.15 16.41 -2.56
N GLY A 162 1.57 15.15 -2.52
CA GLY A 162 1.84 14.34 -3.72
C GLY A 162 0.63 14.23 -4.64
N GLU A 163 -0.58 14.05 -4.10
CA GLU A 163 -1.83 14.06 -4.91
C GLU A 163 -2.01 15.40 -5.63
N ARG A 164 -1.85 16.52 -4.91
CA ARG A 164 -2.02 17.86 -5.49
C ARG A 164 -0.98 18.16 -6.57
N VAL A 165 0.26 17.73 -6.32
CA VAL A 165 1.35 17.82 -7.31
C VAL A 165 1.03 16.96 -8.54
N ALA A 166 0.62 15.71 -8.33
CA ALA A 166 0.29 14.78 -9.40
C ALA A 166 -0.86 15.30 -10.30
N PHE A 167 -1.93 15.86 -9.71
CA PHE A 167 -3.00 16.50 -10.46
C PHE A 167 -2.47 17.64 -11.33
N ARG A 168 -1.74 18.58 -10.72
CA ARG A 168 -1.26 19.76 -11.46
C ARG A 168 -0.30 19.37 -12.58
N MET A 169 0.63 18.45 -12.30
CA MET A 169 1.59 18.00 -13.30
C MET A 169 0.89 17.22 -14.43
N GLY A 170 -0.11 16.38 -14.12
CA GLY A 170 -0.89 15.69 -15.13
C GLY A 170 -1.55 16.64 -16.13
N GLU A 171 -2.13 17.75 -15.64
CA GLU A 171 -2.71 18.79 -16.51
C GLU A 171 -1.65 19.47 -17.38
N LEU A 172 -0.54 19.92 -16.77
CA LEU A 172 0.53 20.63 -17.47
C LEU A 172 1.21 19.77 -18.54
N LEU A 173 1.43 18.49 -18.22
CA LEU A 173 2.15 17.55 -19.09
C LEU A 173 1.22 16.84 -20.08
N LYS A 174 -0.09 17.03 -19.96
CA LYS A 174 -1.12 16.32 -20.74
C LYS A 174 -0.97 14.80 -20.63
N LYS A 175 -0.57 14.31 -19.46
CA LYS A 175 -0.45 12.88 -19.12
C LYS A 175 -1.62 12.48 -18.22
N ARG A 176 -2.09 11.24 -18.39
CA ARG A 176 -3.14 10.70 -17.52
C ARG A 176 -2.54 10.29 -16.18
N VAL A 177 -2.74 11.12 -15.17
CA VAL A 177 -2.31 10.84 -13.80
C VAL A 177 -3.52 10.54 -12.93
N ILE A 178 -3.47 9.42 -12.21
CA ILE A 178 -4.54 8.94 -11.33
C ILE A 178 -3.95 8.75 -9.94
N ASN A 179 -4.58 9.34 -8.94
CA ASN A 179 -4.24 9.10 -7.55
C ASN A 179 -5.13 7.99 -6.97
N VAL A 180 -4.57 7.11 -6.17
CA VAL A 180 -5.33 6.08 -5.45
C VAL A 180 -5.04 6.17 -3.97
N ARG A 181 -6.07 6.37 -3.15
CA ARG A 181 -5.97 6.33 -1.69
C ARG A 181 -6.20 4.89 -1.24
N LEU A 182 -5.17 4.28 -0.69
CA LEU A 182 -5.28 2.95 -0.10
C LEU A 182 -5.79 3.06 1.34
N SER A 183 -6.66 2.14 1.75
CA SER A 183 -7.08 1.97 3.15
C SER A 183 -5.95 1.40 4.02
N ALA A 184 -6.23 0.82 5.17
CA ALA A 184 -5.24 0.10 5.94
C ALA A 184 -4.95 -1.26 5.28
N ILE A 185 -3.73 -1.46 4.80
CA ILE A 185 -3.36 -2.66 4.04
C ILE A 185 -2.58 -3.63 4.91
N PHE A 186 -2.88 -4.93 4.75
CA PHE A 186 -2.18 -6.05 5.37
C PHE A 186 -2.04 -7.21 4.38
N GLY A 187 -1.16 -8.16 4.66
CA GLY A 187 -1.13 -9.43 3.91
C GLY A 187 0.21 -9.79 3.29
N ARG A 188 0.17 -10.45 2.12
CA ARG A 188 1.35 -10.97 1.42
C ARG A 188 2.42 -9.89 1.24
N TRP A 189 3.68 -10.28 1.37
CA TRP A 189 4.85 -9.41 1.21
C TRP A 189 4.95 -8.26 2.22
N GLU A 190 4.22 -8.32 3.32
CA GLU A 190 4.42 -7.38 4.41
C GLU A 190 5.62 -7.78 5.27
N TYR A 191 6.64 -6.93 5.33
CA TYR A 191 7.87 -7.13 6.07
C TYR A 191 8.46 -5.80 6.52
N ASP A 192 9.44 -5.84 7.40
CA ASP A 192 10.19 -4.65 7.79
C ASP A 192 11.11 -4.22 6.62
N THR A 193 10.78 -3.10 6.02
CA THR A 193 11.53 -2.52 4.91
C THR A 193 12.51 -1.44 5.36
N GLY A 194 12.57 -1.12 6.65
CA GLY A 194 13.33 0.01 7.19
C GLY A 194 12.77 1.39 6.83
N VAL A 195 11.73 1.47 5.99
CA VAL A 195 11.04 2.72 5.59
C VAL A 195 9.56 2.74 6.00
N ARG A 196 9.09 1.67 6.59
CA ARG A 196 7.80 1.55 7.26
C ARG A 196 8.04 1.13 8.70
N ASP A 197 7.74 2.04 9.62
CA ASP A 197 8.20 1.91 11.00
C ASP A 197 7.47 0.83 11.81
N THR A 198 6.35 0.28 11.31
CA THR A 198 5.62 -0.82 11.99
C THR A 198 4.82 -1.68 11.01
N LEU A 199 4.74 -2.99 11.27
CA LEU A 199 3.87 -3.91 10.55
C LEU A 199 2.40 -3.68 10.91
N SER A 200 1.46 -4.04 10.03
CA SER A 200 0.03 -3.97 10.32
C SER A 200 -0.34 -4.84 11.52
N ALA A 201 -1.35 -4.44 12.28
CA ALA A 201 -1.80 -5.22 13.42
C ALA A 201 -2.26 -6.65 13.07
N PRO A 202 -2.94 -6.91 11.93
CA PRO A 202 -3.18 -8.27 11.46
C PRO A 202 -1.89 -9.07 11.20
N MET A 203 -0.85 -8.45 10.64
CA MET A 203 0.43 -9.13 10.41
C MET A 203 1.15 -9.43 11.74
N GLN A 204 1.16 -8.50 12.69
CA GLN A 204 1.70 -8.71 14.03
C GLN A 204 1.00 -9.90 14.72
N ALA A 205 -0.34 -9.96 14.66
CA ALA A 205 -1.12 -11.08 15.19
C ALA A 205 -0.76 -12.41 14.50
N THR A 206 -0.55 -12.38 13.18
CA THR A 206 -0.15 -13.57 12.41
C THR A 206 1.22 -14.09 12.85
N LEU A 207 2.19 -13.21 13.07
CA LEU A 207 3.54 -13.60 13.54
C LEU A 207 3.48 -14.22 14.94
N LEU A 208 2.64 -13.71 15.84
CA LEU A 208 2.40 -14.31 17.15
C LEU A 208 1.75 -15.69 17.03
N ALA A 209 0.76 -15.83 16.12
CA ALA A 209 0.10 -17.10 15.87
C ALA A 209 1.06 -18.18 15.34
N LEU A 210 1.96 -17.82 14.43
CA LEU A 210 3.00 -18.73 13.92
C LEU A 210 3.96 -19.22 15.01
N LYS A 211 4.18 -18.41 16.08
CA LYS A 211 5.02 -18.75 17.23
C LYS A 211 4.24 -19.45 18.35
N GLY A 212 2.90 -19.55 18.26
CA GLY A 212 2.05 -20.07 19.34
C GLY A 212 1.99 -19.12 20.57
N GLU A 213 2.35 -17.85 20.40
CA GLU A 213 2.35 -16.84 21.44
C GLU A 213 0.96 -16.17 21.58
N THR A 214 0.69 -15.57 22.76
CA THR A 214 -0.59 -14.88 23.00
C THR A 214 -0.54 -13.44 22.48
N ALA A 215 -1.53 -13.05 21.69
CA ALA A 215 -1.72 -11.66 21.30
C ALA A 215 -2.40 -10.87 22.42
N LEU A 216 -1.73 -9.82 22.90
CA LEU A 216 -2.18 -8.87 23.91
C LEU A 216 -2.58 -7.57 23.22
N ILE A 217 -3.87 -7.25 23.25
CA ILE A 217 -4.45 -6.14 22.47
C ILE A 217 -5.03 -5.13 23.48
N ASP A 218 -4.71 -3.84 23.30
CA ASP A 218 -5.13 -2.81 24.26
C ASP A 218 -6.62 -2.45 24.16
N ARG A 219 -7.22 -2.54 22.96
CA ARG A 219 -8.63 -2.22 22.73
C ARG A 219 -9.20 -2.97 21.53
N LYS A 220 -10.53 -3.02 21.45
CA LYS A 220 -11.23 -3.45 20.24
C LYS A 220 -11.28 -2.28 19.27
N GLU A 221 -10.39 -2.28 18.29
CA GLU A 221 -10.38 -1.30 17.20
C GLU A 221 -11.06 -1.88 15.97
N GLU A 222 -11.92 -1.11 15.34
CA GLU A 222 -12.39 -1.42 13.99
C GLU A 222 -11.70 -0.54 12.97
N ARG A 223 -11.21 -1.16 11.90
CA ARG A 223 -10.54 -0.46 10.81
C ARG A 223 -10.90 -1.07 9.47
N ASP A 224 -10.87 -0.25 8.43
CA ASP A 224 -11.00 -0.66 7.04
C ASP A 224 -9.70 -1.34 6.57
N TRP A 225 -9.52 -2.60 7.01
CA TRP A 225 -8.40 -3.43 6.58
C TRP A 225 -8.68 -4.02 5.21
N THR A 226 -7.73 -3.88 4.29
CA THR A 226 -7.85 -4.40 2.93
C THR A 226 -6.66 -5.29 2.60
N TYR A 227 -6.93 -6.43 1.96
CA TYR A 227 -5.92 -7.42 1.63
C TYR A 227 -5.02 -6.94 0.48
N SER A 228 -3.71 -7.07 0.64
CA SER A 228 -2.70 -6.54 -0.28
C SER A 228 -2.81 -7.10 -1.69
N ARG A 229 -3.16 -8.37 -1.86
CA ARG A 229 -3.35 -9.00 -3.17
C ARG A 229 -4.56 -8.43 -3.91
N ASP A 230 -5.64 -8.14 -3.21
CA ASP A 230 -6.80 -7.49 -3.81
C ASP A 230 -6.51 -6.06 -4.24
N VAL A 231 -5.67 -5.36 -3.48
CA VAL A 231 -5.15 -4.04 -3.87
C VAL A 231 -4.36 -4.15 -5.17
N ALA A 232 -3.47 -5.13 -5.30
CA ALA A 232 -2.68 -5.33 -6.52
C ALA A 232 -3.58 -5.61 -7.74
N ARG A 233 -4.59 -6.47 -7.58
CA ARG A 233 -5.61 -6.74 -8.61
C ARG A 233 -6.40 -5.51 -8.99
N ALA A 234 -6.81 -4.70 -8.00
CA ALA A 234 -7.51 -3.44 -8.23
C ALA A 234 -6.65 -2.45 -9.03
N LEU A 235 -5.38 -2.32 -8.67
CA LEU A 235 -4.41 -1.47 -9.38
C LEU A 235 -4.16 -1.96 -10.81
N TYR A 236 -4.04 -3.27 -11.03
CA TYR A 236 -3.92 -3.86 -12.36
C TYR A 236 -5.15 -3.57 -13.23
N LYS A 237 -6.36 -3.76 -12.68
CA LYS A 237 -7.61 -3.44 -13.38
C LYS A 237 -7.69 -1.95 -13.72
N LEU A 238 -7.33 -1.07 -12.79
CA LEU A 238 -7.28 0.38 -13.03
C LEU A 238 -6.27 0.73 -14.13
N ALA A 239 -5.10 0.08 -14.14
CA ALA A 239 -4.07 0.33 -15.13
C ALA A 239 -4.50 -0.05 -16.54
N ASN A 240 -5.32 -1.08 -16.69
CA ASN A 240 -5.79 -1.61 -17.98
C ASN A 240 -7.15 -1.08 -18.41
N HIS A 241 -7.85 -0.32 -17.56
CA HIS A 241 -9.19 0.16 -17.87
C HIS A 241 -9.14 1.31 -18.89
N GLU A 242 -9.87 1.17 -20.00
CA GLU A 242 -9.86 2.18 -21.08
C GLU A 242 -10.54 3.50 -20.66
N ASN A 243 -11.71 3.38 -20.03
CA ASN A 243 -12.58 4.51 -19.70
C ASN A 243 -12.51 4.85 -18.21
N ILE A 244 -11.49 5.61 -17.80
CA ILE A 244 -11.36 6.10 -16.43
C ILE A 244 -11.96 7.50 -16.34
N ASN A 245 -12.98 7.65 -15.49
CA ASN A 245 -13.77 8.89 -15.38
C ASN A 245 -13.29 9.80 -14.24
N SER A 246 -12.38 9.32 -13.39
CA SER A 246 -11.87 10.11 -12.27
C SER A 246 -10.34 10.08 -12.23
N SER A 247 -9.76 11.10 -11.63
CA SER A 247 -8.33 11.19 -11.30
C SER A 247 -8.00 10.86 -9.84
N LEU A 248 -9.02 10.47 -9.06
CA LEU A 248 -8.88 10.05 -7.66
C LEU A 248 -9.85 8.92 -7.35
N TYR A 249 -9.33 7.83 -6.76
CA TYR A 249 -10.09 6.67 -6.31
C TYR A 249 -9.66 6.22 -4.92
N ASN A 250 -10.63 5.85 -4.10
CA ASN A 250 -10.40 5.05 -2.92
C ASN A 250 -10.30 3.57 -3.30
N ILE A 251 -9.28 2.88 -2.77
CA ILE A 251 -9.15 1.42 -2.88
C ILE A 251 -9.30 0.84 -1.48
N SER A 252 -10.46 0.23 -1.25
CA SER A 252 -10.96 -0.24 0.04
C SER A 252 -12.00 -1.34 -0.19
N SER A 253 -12.12 -2.26 0.77
CA SER A 253 -13.23 -3.22 0.79
C SER A 253 -14.57 -2.56 1.19
N GLY A 254 -14.53 -1.36 1.78
CA GLY A 254 -15.71 -0.67 2.33
C GLY A 254 -16.28 -1.32 3.58
N LYS A 255 -15.57 -2.26 4.20
CA LYS A 255 -15.93 -2.96 5.42
C LYS A 255 -14.89 -2.74 6.50
N THR A 256 -15.35 -2.63 7.75
CA THR A 256 -14.48 -2.61 8.92
C THR A 256 -14.52 -3.96 9.64
N TRP A 257 -13.42 -4.32 10.25
CA TRP A 257 -13.29 -5.44 11.16
C TRP A 257 -12.12 -5.21 12.13
N SER A 258 -12.15 -5.90 13.24
CA SER A 258 -11.16 -5.77 14.31
C SER A 258 -10.04 -6.79 14.19
N VAL A 259 -8.90 -6.52 14.80
CA VAL A 259 -7.82 -7.52 14.94
C VAL A 259 -8.29 -8.77 15.68
N PHE A 260 -9.31 -8.65 16.55
CA PHE A 260 -9.95 -9.81 17.20
C PHE A 260 -10.60 -10.75 16.19
N ASP A 261 -11.25 -10.21 15.16
CA ASP A 261 -11.87 -11.03 14.10
C ASP A 261 -10.80 -11.79 13.32
N TRP A 262 -9.67 -11.16 13.03
CA TRP A 262 -8.52 -11.82 12.42
C TRP A 262 -7.90 -12.87 13.33
N CYS A 263 -7.72 -12.59 14.62
CA CYS A 263 -7.24 -13.56 15.60
C CYS A 263 -8.16 -14.78 15.72
N ALA A 264 -9.48 -14.60 15.59
CA ALA A 264 -10.42 -15.72 15.60
C ALA A 264 -10.21 -16.66 14.40
N VAL A 265 -9.94 -16.11 13.21
CA VAL A 265 -9.60 -16.90 12.02
C VAL A 265 -8.25 -17.61 12.18
N LEU A 266 -7.21 -16.90 12.68
CA LEU A 266 -5.91 -17.50 12.96
C LEU A 266 -6.01 -18.67 13.94
N LYS A 267 -6.79 -18.54 15.02
CA LYS A 267 -6.98 -19.56 16.05
C LYS A 267 -7.48 -20.89 15.48
N MET A 268 -8.26 -20.90 14.41
CA MET A 268 -8.74 -22.12 13.77
C MET A 268 -7.61 -22.94 13.14
N SER A 269 -6.55 -22.28 12.66
CA SER A 269 -5.41 -22.95 12.03
C SER A 269 -4.19 -23.11 12.96
N TYR A 270 -4.12 -22.31 14.01
CA TYR A 270 -3.04 -22.32 15.00
C TYR A 270 -3.60 -22.53 16.41
N PRO A 271 -3.90 -23.79 16.82
CA PRO A 271 -4.59 -24.09 18.09
C PRO A 271 -3.88 -23.63 19.35
N ASP A 272 -2.56 -23.49 19.33
CA ASP A 272 -1.77 -23.03 20.46
C ASP A 272 -1.79 -21.49 20.60
N PHE A 273 -2.12 -20.77 19.56
CA PHE A 273 -2.29 -19.30 19.58
C PHE A 273 -3.45 -18.88 20.45
N ASN A 274 -3.26 -17.85 21.29
CA ASN A 274 -4.32 -17.23 22.08
C ASN A 274 -4.34 -15.72 21.87
N TYR A 275 -5.47 -15.08 22.19
CA TYR A 275 -5.59 -13.63 22.10
C TYR A 275 -6.61 -13.10 23.12
N ARG A 276 -6.33 -11.94 23.67
CA ARG A 276 -7.20 -11.28 24.64
C ARG A 276 -6.91 -9.79 24.75
N LEU A 277 -7.81 -9.07 25.40
CA LEU A 277 -7.53 -7.71 25.86
C LEU A 277 -6.46 -7.73 26.95
N CYS A 278 -5.65 -6.67 26.98
CA CYS A 278 -4.72 -6.43 28.09
C CYS A 278 -5.49 -6.24 29.40
N GLU A 279 -4.92 -6.75 30.49
CA GLU A 279 -5.35 -6.40 31.84
C GLU A 279 -4.78 -5.02 32.23
N PHE A 280 -5.30 -4.45 33.30
CA PHE A 280 -4.85 -3.15 33.78
C PHE A 280 -3.34 -3.16 34.12
N GLY A 281 -2.57 -2.28 33.47
CA GLY A 281 -1.13 -2.17 33.64
C GLY A 281 -0.31 -3.14 32.78
N GLU A 282 -0.93 -3.97 31.98
CA GLU A 282 -0.25 -4.86 31.02
C GLU A 282 0.12 -4.12 29.73
N VAL A 283 1.27 -4.42 29.16
CA VAL A 283 1.76 -3.81 27.92
C VAL A 283 1.29 -4.64 26.73
N PRO A 284 0.58 -4.04 25.76
CA PRO A 284 0.18 -4.76 24.54
C PRO A 284 1.40 -5.15 23.71
N ASN A 285 1.33 -6.28 23.01
CA ASN A 285 2.31 -6.72 22.03
C ASN A 285 1.81 -6.59 20.59
N ILE A 286 0.64 -5.97 20.40
CA ILE A 286 0.12 -5.54 19.11
C ILE A 286 -0.06 -4.02 19.12
N ASP A 287 0.63 -3.34 18.22
CA ASP A 287 0.46 -1.90 18.01
C ASP A 287 -0.70 -1.64 17.05
N LEU A 288 -1.74 -0.98 17.54
CA LEU A 288 -2.92 -0.60 16.76
C LEU A 288 -2.80 0.75 16.06
N PHE A 289 -1.68 1.45 16.20
CA PHE A 289 -1.43 2.76 15.57
C PHE A 289 -2.47 3.84 15.88
N GLY A 290 -2.20 4.57 16.92
CA GLY A 290 -3.03 5.70 17.35
C GLY A 290 -4.15 5.28 18.30
N THR A 291 -4.87 6.28 18.76
CA THR A 291 -5.84 6.16 19.85
C THR A 291 -7.30 6.18 19.38
N ARG A 292 -7.52 6.29 18.07
CA ARG A 292 -8.85 6.41 17.48
C ARG A 292 -9.03 5.44 16.33
N ASP A 293 -10.23 4.89 16.24
CA ASP A 293 -10.64 4.08 15.10
C ASP A 293 -10.78 4.97 13.86
N ARG A 294 -10.50 4.39 12.72
CA ARG A 294 -10.66 5.05 11.42
C ARG A 294 -11.91 4.52 10.75
N ILE A 295 -12.78 5.43 10.31
CA ILE A 295 -13.93 5.05 9.51
C ILE A 295 -13.47 4.51 8.14
N LYS A 296 -14.33 3.66 7.58
CA LYS A 296 -14.10 3.06 6.27
C LYS A 296 -14.08 4.11 5.16
N MET A 297 -13.33 3.85 4.11
CA MET A 297 -13.42 4.60 2.86
C MET A 297 -14.52 4.00 1.98
N SER A 298 -15.28 4.86 1.27
CA SER A 298 -16.26 4.40 0.28
C SER A 298 -15.53 3.83 -0.95
N PRO A 299 -15.85 2.58 -1.36
CA PRO A 299 -15.35 2.01 -2.61
C PRO A 299 -16.23 2.35 -3.82
N ASP A 300 -17.31 3.10 -3.64
CA ASP A 300 -18.42 3.21 -4.61
C ASP A 300 -17.98 3.76 -5.96
N ARG A 301 -17.06 4.73 -5.96
CA ARG A 301 -16.52 5.32 -7.19
C ARG A 301 -15.69 4.31 -7.97
N PHE A 302 -14.81 3.60 -7.29
CA PHE A 302 -13.98 2.58 -7.91
C PHE A 302 -14.84 1.44 -8.47
N LEU A 303 -15.81 0.96 -7.68
CA LEU A 303 -16.76 -0.07 -8.12
C LEU A 303 -17.55 0.37 -9.36
N ARG A 304 -18.11 1.60 -9.35
CA ARG A 304 -18.90 2.12 -10.48
C ARG A 304 -18.09 2.26 -11.76
N ASP A 305 -16.85 2.79 -11.65
CA ASP A 305 -16.06 3.14 -12.84
C ASP A 305 -15.23 1.95 -13.34
N ILE A 306 -14.80 1.04 -12.48
CA ILE A 306 -13.90 -0.08 -12.80
C ILE A 306 -14.61 -1.44 -12.75
N GLY A 307 -15.72 -1.55 -12.03
CA GLY A 307 -16.50 -2.79 -11.93
C GLY A 307 -15.84 -3.89 -11.10
N TYR A 308 -14.98 -3.52 -10.13
CA TYR A 308 -14.28 -4.49 -9.28
C TYR A 308 -14.51 -4.20 -7.79
N THR A 309 -14.81 -5.27 -7.04
CA THR A 309 -14.99 -5.24 -5.58
C THR A 309 -13.88 -6.03 -4.92
N LEU A 310 -13.30 -5.46 -3.87
CA LEU A 310 -12.29 -6.13 -3.05
C LEU A 310 -12.98 -7.04 -2.02
N SER A 311 -12.38 -8.21 -1.73
CA SER A 311 -12.94 -9.13 -0.74
C SER A 311 -12.88 -8.56 0.67
N ALA A 312 -13.90 -8.88 1.45
CA ALA A 312 -13.97 -8.63 2.90
C ALA A 312 -14.25 -9.93 3.67
N ASP A 313 -14.23 -11.08 3.01
CA ASP A 313 -14.36 -12.39 3.64
C ASP A 313 -13.01 -12.80 4.24
N LEU A 314 -12.91 -12.75 5.57
CA LEU A 314 -11.69 -13.06 6.28
C LEU A 314 -11.22 -14.51 6.12
N ASN A 315 -12.14 -15.46 5.92
CA ASN A 315 -11.79 -16.86 5.70
C ASN A 315 -11.17 -17.06 4.31
N GLU A 316 -11.79 -16.47 3.27
CA GLU A 316 -11.25 -16.49 1.92
C GLU A 316 -9.86 -15.84 1.86
N ILE A 317 -9.72 -14.67 2.47
CA ILE A 317 -8.45 -13.94 2.56
C ILE A 317 -7.41 -14.77 3.29
N PHE A 318 -7.78 -15.40 4.40
CA PHE A 318 -6.85 -16.19 5.20
C PHE A 318 -6.36 -17.43 4.46
N GLU A 319 -7.23 -18.15 3.74
CA GLU A 319 -6.81 -19.33 2.97
C GLU A 319 -5.78 -18.95 1.88
N ASP A 320 -5.99 -17.87 1.14
CA ASP A 320 -5.00 -17.36 0.18
C ASP A 320 -3.69 -16.92 0.88
N PHE A 321 -3.81 -16.22 2.00
CA PHE A 321 -2.66 -15.76 2.78
C PHE A 321 -1.86 -16.92 3.38
N LYS A 322 -2.53 -17.97 3.87
CA LYS A 322 -1.92 -19.17 4.44
C LYS A 322 -1.13 -19.96 3.39
N ILE A 323 -1.63 -20.08 2.16
CA ILE A 323 -0.88 -20.70 1.06
C ILE A 323 0.45 -19.96 0.89
N TRP A 324 0.40 -18.65 0.79
CA TRP A 324 1.61 -17.84 0.64
C TRP A 324 2.54 -17.91 1.86
N LEU A 325 2.01 -17.92 3.09
CA LEU A 325 2.80 -18.16 4.30
C LEU A 325 3.61 -19.45 4.19
N ASN A 326 3.01 -20.55 3.73
CA ASN A 326 3.67 -21.83 3.60
C ASN A 326 4.71 -21.88 2.47
N GLU A 327 4.44 -21.22 1.34
CA GLU A 327 5.33 -21.19 0.18
C GLU A 327 6.52 -20.25 0.36
N SER A 328 6.35 -19.21 1.17
CA SER A 328 7.37 -18.17 1.44
C SER A 328 8.23 -18.50 2.68
N ASN A 329 8.35 -19.77 3.02
CA ASN A 329 9.06 -20.27 4.19
C ASN A 329 10.48 -19.69 4.27
N GLY A 330 10.74 -18.83 5.25
CA GLY A 330 12.00 -18.07 5.42
C GLY A 330 11.87 -16.56 5.24
N PHE A 331 10.78 -16.06 4.65
CA PHE A 331 10.58 -14.61 4.52
C PHE A 331 10.32 -13.92 5.88
N TRP A 332 9.74 -14.66 6.82
CA TRP A 332 9.46 -14.20 8.21
C TRP A 332 10.62 -14.44 9.18
N ASN A 333 11.59 -15.29 8.82
CA ASN A 333 12.77 -15.59 9.63
C ASN A 333 13.88 -14.54 9.46
N LEU A 334 13.54 -13.36 8.95
CA LEU A 334 14.41 -12.21 9.02
C LEU A 334 14.46 -11.81 10.50
N GLU A 335 15.45 -12.34 11.21
CA GLU A 335 15.86 -11.74 12.49
C GLU A 335 16.22 -10.28 12.23
N PRO A 336 15.82 -9.36 13.12
CA PRO A 336 16.08 -7.93 12.97
C PRO A 336 17.55 -7.60 12.87
#